data_5ef19d6848a644bde51c05e2a49eda28
#
_entry.id   5ef19d6848a644bde51c05e2a49eda28
#
_cell.length_a   1.000
_cell.length_b   1.000
_cell.length_c   1.000
_cell.angle_alpha   90.00
_cell.angle_beta   90.00
_cell.angle_gamma   90.00
#
_symmetry.space_group_name_H-M   'P 1'
#
loop_
_entity.id
_entity.type
_entity.pdbx_description
1 polymer ?
#
loop_
_entity_poly.entity_id
_entity_poly.type
_entity_poly.pdbx_seq_one_letter_code
_entity_poly.pdbx_strand_id
1 'polypeptide(L)'
;MGKWKILFCMIALLCNCCYASRTISNRVNITATMALNTCALTLTPDNVNFGGVRIDEIDAASISPQTVSLAMQCSWPASGVSVKFVPKDGVSTSDPNIMKTGLAGVGLALSWKKSTASDFTNINYNTSLQLNAQEQSSNVALGQFKLLPKKVPEQTIQSGNIATSLTVEVSYD
;
A
#
# COMPACT_ATOMS: atom_id res chain seq x y z
N MET A 1 64.08 19.66 26.16
CA MET A 1 63.65 18.29 25.84
C MET A 1 62.21 18.12 26.30
N GLY A 2 61.27 17.99 25.42
CA GLY A 2 59.87 17.76 25.80
C GLY A 2 58.80 18.52 25.09
N LYS A 3 58.80 18.58 23.74
CA LYS A 3 57.69 19.18 22.96
C LYS A 3 57.08 18.25 21.92
N TRP A 4 57.17 16.94 22.10
CA TRP A 4 56.71 15.99 21.06
C TRP A 4 55.64 14.99 21.49
N LYS A 5 54.91 15.23 22.56
CA LYS A 5 53.87 14.33 23.08
C LYS A 5 52.42 14.83 22.90
N ILE A 6 52.18 15.99 22.29
CA ILE A 6 50.83 16.57 22.15
C ILE A 6 50.22 16.37 20.73
N LEU A 7 50.98 15.87 19.78
CA LEU A 7 50.51 15.78 18.38
C LEU A 7 49.85 14.45 18.03
N PHE A 8 49.75 13.49 18.96
CA PHE A 8 49.20 12.16 18.65
C PHE A 8 47.76 11.94 19.12
N CYS A 9 47.14 12.91 19.81
CA CYS A 9 45.78 12.79 20.34
C CYS A 9 44.70 13.45 19.49
N MET A 10 45.06 14.09 18.38
CA MET A 10 44.12 14.89 17.58
C MET A 10 43.64 14.22 16.27
N ILE A 11 44.04 12.96 16.01
CA ILE A 11 43.65 12.24 14.77
C ILE A 11 42.54 11.19 15.03
N ALA A 12 42.14 10.98 16.27
CA ALA A 12 41.16 9.92 16.64
C ALA A 12 39.70 10.39 16.67
N LEU A 13 39.41 11.64 16.26
CA LEU A 13 38.02 12.21 16.39
C LEU A 13 37.31 12.47 15.06
N LEU A 14 37.75 11.93 13.96
CA LEU A 14 37.08 12.16 12.64
C LEU A 14 36.52 10.92 11.99
N CYS A 15 36.24 9.87 12.75
CA CYS A 15 35.40 8.79 12.25
C CYS A 15 33.94 9.01 12.64
N ASN A 16 33.36 10.14 12.21
CA ASN A 16 31.92 10.27 12.11
C ASN A 16 31.47 9.29 11.03
N CYS A 17 31.15 8.06 11.44
CA CYS A 17 30.40 7.14 10.63
C CYS A 17 29.09 7.83 10.27
N CYS A 18 29.05 8.44 9.09
CA CYS A 18 27.85 8.93 8.48
C CYS A 18 26.98 7.69 8.22
N TYR A 19 26.15 7.31 9.19
CA TYR A 19 25.05 6.39 8.97
C TYR A 19 24.08 7.08 8.02
N ALA A 20 24.29 6.87 6.74
CA ALA A 20 23.35 7.30 5.72
C ALA A 20 22.05 6.51 5.95
N SER A 21 21.11 7.15 6.63
CA SER A 21 19.75 6.62 6.75
C SER A 21 19.17 6.53 5.35
N ARG A 22 18.97 5.28 4.86
CA ARG A 22 18.33 5.04 3.57
C ARG A 22 16.82 5.06 3.78
N THR A 23 16.18 6.09 3.27
CA THR A 23 14.72 6.25 3.30
C THR A 23 14.11 5.91 1.95
N ILE A 24 12.95 5.30 1.96
CA ILE A 24 12.12 5.04 0.79
C ILE A 24 10.90 5.95 0.91
N SER A 25 10.64 6.80 -0.07
CA SER A 25 9.40 7.57 -0.13
C SER A 25 8.41 6.88 -1.07
N ASN A 26 7.17 6.70 -0.60
CA ASN A 26 6.17 5.89 -1.29
C ASN A 26 4.91 6.70 -1.54
N ARG A 27 4.50 6.79 -2.81
CA ARG A 27 3.21 7.35 -3.20
C ARG A 27 2.46 6.34 -4.05
N VAL A 28 1.24 5.99 -3.64
CA VAL A 28 0.33 5.13 -4.39
C VAL A 28 -0.85 5.96 -4.85
N ASN A 29 -1.03 6.09 -6.15
CA ASN A 29 -2.24 6.68 -6.72
C ASN A 29 -3.28 5.57 -6.87
N ILE A 30 -4.45 5.79 -6.29
CA ILE A 30 -5.55 4.84 -6.36
C ILE A 30 -6.63 5.45 -7.26
N THR A 31 -6.98 4.74 -8.32
CA THR A 31 -8.07 5.12 -9.22
C THR A 31 -9.18 4.09 -9.15
N ALA A 32 -10.42 4.55 -9.24
CA ALA A 32 -11.59 3.69 -9.30
C ALA A 32 -12.29 3.87 -10.64
N THR A 33 -12.66 2.77 -11.28
CA THR A 33 -13.40 2.74 -12.53
C THR A 33 -14.69 1.96 -12.35
N MET A 34 -15.78 2.43 -13.00
CA MET A 34 -17.09 1.78 -12.96
C MET A 34 -17.53 1.37 -14.36
N ALA A 35 -18.23 0.24 -14.44
CA ALA A 35 -18.68 -0.33 -15.71
C ALA A 35 -20.00 0.28 -16.23
N LEU A 36 -20.82 0.94 -15.38
CA LEU A 36 -22.13 1.51 -15.75
C LEU A 36 -22.37 2.88 -15.10
N ASN A 37 -23.09 3.75 -15.82
CA ASN A 37 -23.21 5.19 -15.55
C ASN A 37 -24.17 5.61 -14.41
N THR A 38 -24.65 4.69 -13.58
CA THR A 38 -25.66 4.98 -12.54
C THR A 38 -25.11 5.12 -11.14
N CYS A 39 -23.89 4.69 -10.89
CA CYS A 39 -23.25 4.79 -9.59
C CYS A 39 -21.91 5.54 -9.67
N ALA A 40 -21.57 6.29 -8.64
CA ALA A 40 -20.28 6.92 -8.47
C ALA A 40 -19.50 6.23 -7.34
N LEU A 41 -18.20 5.99 -7.56
CA LEU A 41 -17.30 5.47 -6.54
C LEU A 41 -16.54 6.60 -5.86
N THR A 42 -16.37 6.46 -4.56
CA THR A 42 -15.55 7.36 -3.74
C THR A 42 -14.53 6.56 -2.97
N LEU A 43 -13.27 6.95 -3.11
CA LEU A 43 -12.14 6.47 -2.33
C LEU A 43 -11.71 7.56 -1.33
N THR A 44 -11.51 7.20 -0.08
CA THR A 44 -11.07 8.15 0.94
C THR A 44 -10.02 7.51 1.85
N PRO A 45 -8.75 7.98 1.81
CA PRO A 45 -8.18 8.90 0.83
C PRO A 45 -8.02 8.26 -0.57
N ASP A 46 -7.98 9.05 -1.62
CA ASP A 46 -7.68 8.62 -2.99
C ASP A 46 -6.17 8.52 -3.27
N ASN A 47 -5.37 9.06 -2.37
CA ASN A 47 -3.92 9.09 -2.44
C ASN A 47 -3.33 8.57 -1.14
N VAL A 48 -2.48 7.55 -1.22
CA VAL A 48 -1.82 6.95 -0.06
C VAL A 48 -0.34 7.28 -0.09
N ASN A 49 0.15 7.86 1.00
CA ASN A 49 1.55 8.20 1.19
C ASN A 49 2.09 7.56 2.47
N PHE A 50 3.08 6.70 2.35
CA PHE A 50 3.74 6.05 3.49
C PHE A 50 4.88 6.89 4.07
N GLY A 51 5.17 8.08 3.49
CA GLY A 51 6.30 8.90 3.90
C GLY A 51 7.65 8.26 3.58
N GLY A 52 8.66 8.61 4.37
CA GLY A 52 9.96 7.98 4.31
C GLY A 52 9.94 6.68 5.11
N VAL A 53 10.02 5.54 4.44
CA VAL A 53 10.07 4.21 5.06
C VAL A 53 11.49 3.68 4.99
N ARG A 54 11.99 3.15 6.10
CA ARG A 54 13.34 2.56 6.19
C ARG A 54 13.29 1.08 5.78
N ILE A 55 14.39 0.59 5.24
CA ILE A 55 14.51 -0.81 4.81
C ILE A 55 14.36 -1.76 6.01
N ASP A 56 14.96 -1.41 7.16
CA ASP A 56 14.87 -2.19 8.38
C ASP A 56 13.43 -2.26 8.93
N GLU A 57 12.60 -1.22 8.72
CA GLU A 57 11.18 -1.23 9.09
C GLU A 57 10.36 -2.18 8.21
N ILE A 58 10.70 -2.29 6.91
CA ILE A 58 10.08 -3.25 6.01
C ILE A 58 10.47 -4.68 6.39
N ASP A 59 11.76 -4.92 6.64
CA ASP A 59 12.27 -6.24 7.05
C ASP A 59 11.68 -6.68 8.41
N ALA A 60 11.51 -5.74 9.35
CA ALA A 60 10.90 -5.99 10.65
C ALA A 60 9.37 -6.04 10.63
N ALA A 61 8.73 -5.75 9.49
CA ALA A 61 7.28 -5.61 9.34
C ALA A 61 6.64 -4.64 10.36
N SER A 62 7.36 -3.57 10.71
CA SER A 62 6.94 -2.59 11.73
C SER A 62 6.18 -1.37 11.17
N ILE A 63 5.97 -1.34 9.86
CA ILE A 63 5.28 -0.24 9.18
C ILE A 63 3.78 -0.30 9.45
N SER A 64 3.19 0.85 9.75
CA SER A 64 1.75 0.96 9.89
C SER A 64 1.05 0.90 8.52
N PRO A 65 0.03 0.06 8.35
CA PRO A 65 -0.74 0.02 7.11
C PRO A 65 -1.54 1.30 6.92
N GLN A 66 -1.73 1.69 5.66
CA GLN A 66 -2.62 2.78 5.29
C GLN A 66 -3.99 2.22 4.90
N THR A 67 -5.05 2.82 5.45
CA THR A 67 -6.42 2.38 5.23
C THR A 67 -7.13 3.33 4.28
N VAL A 68 -7.83 2.77 3.30
CA VAL A 68 -8.67 3.49 2.34
C VAL A 68 -10.10 2.98 2.46
N SER A 69 -11.04 3.88 2.59
CA SER A 69 -12.47 3.58 2.60
C SER A 69 -13.01 3.62 1.18
N LEU A 70 -13.85 2.66 0.84
CA LEU A 70 -14.55 2.55 -0.43
C LEU A 70 -16.05 2.71 -0.20
N ALA A 71 -16.64 3.70 -0.85
CA ALA A 71 -18.07 3.93 -0.87
C ALA A 71 -18.59 4.03 -2.30
N MET A 72 -19.87 3.72 -2.47
CA MET A 72 -20.57 3.80 -3.75
C MET A 72 -21.84 4.60 -3.56
N GLN A 73 -22.11 5.52 -4.47
CA GLN A 73 -23.34 6.28 -4.52
C GLN A 73 -24.08 5.99 -5.83
N CYS A 74 -25.28 5.44 -5.74
CA CYS A 74 -26.10 5.07 -6.89
C CYS A 74 -27.38 5.89 -6.95
N SER A 75 -27.88 6.12 -8.17
CA SER A 75 -29.21 6.73 -8.39
C SER A 75 -30.34 5.74 -8.09
N TRP A 76 -30.08 4.43 -8.20
CA TRP A 76 -30.99 3.33 -7.94
C TRP A 76 -30.30 2.24 -7.13
N PRO A 77 -31.05 1.38 -6.40
CA PRO A 77 -30.45 0.25 -5.70
C PRO A 77 -29.66 -0.65 -6.67
N ALA A 78 -28.45 -1.01 -6.30
CA ALA A 78 -27.61 -1.94 -7.03
C ALA A 78 -27.59 -3.31 -6.35
N SER A 79 -27.52 -4.38 -7.13
CA SER A 79 -27.40 -5.76 -6.65
C SER A 79 -26.14 -6.41 -7.23
N GLY A 80 -25.80 -7.59 -6.75
CA GLY A 80 -24.66 -8.34 -7.29
C GLY A 80 -23.33 -7.65 -7.20
N VAL A 81 -23.15 -6.74 -6.22
CA VAL A 81 -21.94 -5.90 -6.13
C VAL A 81 -20.70 -6.73 -5.87
N SER A 82 -19.69 -6.55 -6.71
CA SER A 82 -18.38 -7.15 -6.53
C SER A 82 -17.28 -6.11 -6.68
N VAL A 83 -16.18 -6.32 -5.96
CA VAL A 83 -14.99 -5.45 -5.98
C VAL A 83 -13.77 -6.25 -6.40
N LYS A 84 -12.94 -5.67 -7.25
CA LYS A 84 -11.67 -6.24 -7.69
C LYS A 84 -10.57 -5.19 -7.66
N PHE A 85 -9.42 -5.56 -7.18
CA PHE A 85 -8.25 -4.69 -7.06
C PHE A 85 -7.21 -5.06 -8.13
N VAL A 86 -6.96 -4.15 -9.06
CA VAL A 86 -6.11 -4.36 -10.24
C VAL A 86 -4.88 -3.47 -10.15
N PRO A 87 -3.70 -4.03 -9.81
CA PRO A 87 -2.46 -3.26 -9.74
C PRO A 87 -1.92 -2.97 -11.13
N LYS A 88 -1.45 -1.74 -11.36
CA LYS A 88 -0.85 -1.31 -12.63
C LYS A 88 0.38 -2.14 -13.00
N ASP A 89 1.27 -2.36 -12.02
CA ASP A 89 2.57 -3.02 -12.26
C ASP A 89 2.51 -4.54 -12.05
N GLY A 90 1.28 -5.08 -11.90
CA GLY A 90 1.02 -6.50 -11.68
C GLY A 90 1.33 -6.96 -10.26
N VAL A 91 1.25 -8.27 -10.05
CA VAL A 91 1.47 -8.92 -8.75
C VAL A 91 2.83 -9.63 -8.69
N SER A 92 3.29 -9.90 -7.48
CA SER A 92 4.45 -10.75 -7.28
C SER A 92 4.15 -12.19 -7.73
N THR A 93 5.13 -12.84 -8.35
CA THR A 93 5.02 -14.25 -8.74
C THR A 93 5.06 -15.20 -7.55
N SER A 94 5.69 -14.78 -6.46
CA SER A 94 5.82 -15.58 -5.22
C SER A 94 4.65 -15.40 -4.25
N ASP A 95 3.91 -14.26 -4.34
CA ASP A 95 2.77 -14.00 -3.47
C ASP A 95 1.73 -13.11 -4.18
N PRO A 96 0.56 -13.65 -4.59
CA PRO A 96 -0.47 -12.90 -5.30
C PRO A 96 -1.19 -11.86 -4.42
N ASN A 97 -0.95 -11.85 -3.12
CA ASN A 97 -1.40 -10.80 -2.20
C ASN A 97 -0.51 -9.55 -2.25
N ILE A 98 0.65 -9.61 -2.91
CA ILE A 98 1.62 -8.52 -2.98
C ILE A 98 1.67 -7.95 -4.40
N MET A 99 1.28 -6.69 -4.57
CA MET A 99 1.48 -5.98 -5.84
C MET A 99 2.91 -5.46 -5.96
N LYS A 100 3.41 -5.43 -7.18
CA LYS A 100 4.69 -4.81 -7.52
C LYS A 100 4.60 -3.28 -7.41
N THR A 101 5.73 -2.65 -7.11
CA THR A 101 5.81 -1.20 -6.93
C THR A 101 6.81 -0.53 -7.89
N GLY A 102 7.38 -1.30 -8.81
CA GLY A 102 8.49 -0.84 -9.64
C GLY A 102 9.85 -0.79 -8.92
N LEU A 103 9.86 -0.85 -7.58
CA LEU A 103 11.08 -0.94 -6.77
C LEU A 103 11.35 -2.39 -6.41
N ALA A 104 12.57 -2.88 -6.72
CA ALA A 104 12.94 -4.26 -6.43
C ALA A 104 12.89 -4.56 -4.93
N GLY A 105 12.36 -5.72 -4.59
CA GLY A 105 12.27 -6.23 -3.22
C GLY A 105 11.17 -5.62 -2.36
N VAL A 106 10.43 -4.63 -2.86
CA VAL A 106 9.32 -3.99 -2.13
C VAL A 106 8.02 -4.12 -2.91
N GLY A 107 6.98 -4.57 -2.23
CA GLY A 107 5.62 -4.63 -2.74
C GLY A 107 4.62 -4.08 -1.74
N LEU A 108 3.35 -4.04 -2.11
CA LEU A 108 2.25 -3.65 -1.23
C LEU A 108 1.31 -4.83 -1.04
N ALA A 109 1.21 -5.30 0.19
CA ALA A 109 0.25 -6.32 0.57
C ALA A 109 -1.15 -5.71 0.75
N LEU A 110 -2.18 -6.46 0.37
CA LEU A 110 -3.57 -6.03 0.37
C LEU A 110 -4.39 -6.82 1.40
N SER A 111 -5.12 -6.10 2.23
CA SER A 111 -6.14 -6.66 3.11
C SER A 111 -7.46 -5.92 2.90
N TRP A 112 -8.55 -6.62 3.00
CA TRP A 112 -9.90 -6.11 2.79
C TRP A 112 -10.80 -6.40 4.00
N LYS A 113 -11.69 -5.46 4.26
CA LYS A 113 -12.77 -5.61 5.24
C LYS A 113 -14.07 -5.09 4.63
N LYS A 114 -15.12 -5.92 4.58
CA LYS A 114 -16.47 -5.46 4.22
C LYS A 114 -16.97 -4.46 5.25
N SER A 115 -17.88 -3.57 4.87
CA SER A 115 -18.48 -2.61 5.80
C SER A 115 -19.13 -3.25 7.03
N THR A 116 -19.65 -4.47 6.88
CA THR A 116 -20.31 -5.25 7.95
C THR A 116 -19.36 -6.15 8.73
N ALA A 117 -18.09 -6.24 8.36
CA ALA A 117 -17.11 -7.12 9.03
C ALA A 117 -16.31 -6.36 10.09
N SER A 118 -15.88 -7.06 11.16
CA SER A 118 -15.00 -6.51 12.19
C SER A 118 -13.54 -6.48 11.77
N ASP A 119 -13.10 -7.49 11.02
CA ASP A 119 -11.69 -7.76 10.80
C ASP A 119 -11.28 -7.69 9.34
N PHE A 120 -10.01 -7.30 9.14
CA PHE A 120 -9.37 -7.34 7.83
C PHE A 120 -8.87 -8.74 7.52
N THR A 121 -9.11 -9.18 6.29
CA THR A 121 -8.59 -10.45 5.76
C THR A 121 -7.66 -10.18 4.59
N ASN A 122 -6.58 -10.93 4.47
CA ASN A 122 -5.71 -10.85 3.30
C ASN A 122 -6.46 -11.37 2.08
N ILE A 123 -6.33 -10.66 0.97
CA ILE A 123 -6.95 -11.02 -0.29
C ILE A 123 -5.93 -10.92 -1.42
N ASN A 124 -6.14 -11.72 -2.46
CA ASN A 124 -5.30 -11.66 -3.65
C ASN A 124 -5.77 -10.55 -4.59
N TYR A 125 -4.81 -9.87 -5.18
CA TYR A 125 -5.09 -8.96 -6.29
C TYR A 125 -5.71 -9.72 -7.47
N ASN A 126 -6.39 -9.00 -8.35
CA ASN A 126 -7.09 -9.52 -9.53
C ASN A 126 -8.20 -10.57 -9.24
N THR A 127 -8.58 -10.72 -7.97
CA THR A 127 -9.68 -11.60 -7.56
C THR A 127 -10.93 -10.78 -7.30
N SER A 128 -12.07 -11.20 -7.86
CA SER A 128 -13.36 -10.58 -7.62
C SER A 128 -13.93 -11.03 -6.27
N LEU A 129 -14.31 -10.04 -5.45
CA LEU A 129 -14.86 -10.24 -4.11
C LEU A 129 -16.35 -9.88 -4.14
N GLN A 130 -17.21 -10.88 -3.95
CA GLN A 130 -18.64 -10.66 -3.85
C GLN A 130 -19.01 -10.00 -2.50
N LEU A 131 -19.72 -8.90 -2.55
CA LEU A 131 -20.08 -8.15 -1.34
C LEU A 131 -21.42 -8.56 -0.74
N ASN A 132 -22.26 -9.27 -1.49
CA ASN A 132 -23.62 -9.66 -1.08
C ASN A 132 -24.43 -8.46 -0.53
N ALA A 133 -24.14 -7.30 -1.05
CA ALA A 133 -24.80 -6.09 -0.63
C ALA A 133 -26.20 -6.07 -1.26
N GLN A 134 -27.22 -6.24 -0.46
CA GLN A 134 -28.58 -5.84 -0.79
C GLN A 134 -28.69 -4.35 -0.42
N GLU A 135 -28.29 -3.50 -1.33
CA GLU A 135 -28.22 -2.10 -0.99
C GLU A 135 -29.43 -1.35 -1.52
N GLN A 136 -30.26 -0.94 -0.60
CA GLN A 136 -31.46 -0.16 -0.88
C GLN A 136 -31.25 1.35 -0.74
N SER A 137 -30.02 1.77 -0.45
CA SER A 137 -29.72 3.19 -0.23
C SER A 137 -28.85 3.78 -1.33
N SER A 138 -29.02 5.07 -1.57
CA SER A 138 -28.22 5.82 -2.54
C SER A 138 -26.75 5.97 -2.15
N ASN A 139 -26.39 5.72 -0.89
CA ASN A 139 -25.03 5.81 -0.37
C ASN A 139 -24.68 4.55 0.39
N VAL A 140 -23.70 3.82 -0.11
CA VAL A 140 -23.28 2.52 0.40
C VAL A 140 -21.79 2.52 0.73
N ALA A 141 -21.47 2.26 2.00
CA ALA A 141 -20.12 1.92 2.39
C ALA A 141 -19.84 0.47 1.98
N LEU A 142 -19.04 0.26 0.95
CA LEU A 142 -18.69 -1.08 0.48
C LEU A 142 -17.73 -1.78 1.44
N GLY A 143 -16.76 -1.04 1.97
CA GLY A 143 -15.78 -1.56 2.91
C GLY A 143 -14.52 -0.71 2.98
N GLN A 144 -13.48 -1.31 3.52
CA GLN A 144 -12.16 -0.69 3.65
C GLN A 144 -11.09 -1.66 3.19
N PHE A 145 -10.04 -1.13 2.58
CA PHE A 145 -8.84 -1.92 2.32
C PHE A 145 -7.61 -1.26 2.93
N LYS A 146 -6.64 -2.09 3.25
CA LYS A 146 -5.34 -1.67 3.77
C LYS A 146 -4.26 -2.04 2.78
N LEU A 147 -3.34 -1.12 2.60
CA LEU A 147 -2.09 -1.33 1.88
C LEU A 147 -0.94 -1.29 2.89
N LEU A 148 -0.08 -2.29 2.84
CA LEU A 148 1.08 -2.41 3.73
C LEU A 148 2.32 -2.65 2.90
N PRO A 149 3.34 -1.77 2.96
CA PRO A 149 4.66 -2.05 2.40
C PRO A 149 5.23 -3.33 3.00
N LYS A 150 5.64 -4.25 2.13
CA LYS A 150 6.14 -5.57 2.52
C LYS A 150 7.30 -5.98 1.63
N LYS A 151 8.22 -6.72 2.20
CA LYS A 151 9.28 -7.36 1.44
C LYS A 151 8.70 -8.42 0.50
N VAL A 152 9.10 -8.38 -0.75
CA VAL A 152 8.80 -9.45 -1.70
C VAL A 152 9.70 -10.64 -1.37
N PRO A 153 9.13 -11.85 -1.16
CA PRO A 153 9.92 -13.03 -0.85
C PRO A 153 11.07 -13.24 -1.86
N GLU A 154 12.21 -13.70 -1.37
CA GLU A 154 13.40 -14.03 -2.16
C GLU A 154 14.05 -12.85 -2.90
N GLN A 155 13.63 -11.62 -2.65
CA GLN A 155 14.22 -10.43 -3.25
C GLN A 155 14.95 -9.57 -2.21
N THR A 156 16.02 -8.91 -2.67
CA THR A 156 16.74 -7.93 -1.87
C THR A 156 16.06 -6.58 -2.03
N ILE A 157 15.77 -5.91 -0.92
CA ILE A 157 15.18 -4.58 -0.92
C ILE A 157 16.22 -3.58 -1.43
N GLN A 158 15.85 -2.80 -2.43
CA GLN A 158 16.63 -1.67 -2.91
C GLN A 158 16.10 -0.37 -2.33
N SER A 159 16.97 0.62 -2.16
CA SER A 159 16.58 1.96 -1.79
C SER A 159 16.08 2.73 -3.02
N GLY A 160 14.99 3.48 -2.89
CA GLY A 160 14.42 4.25 -3.99
C GLY A 160 13.05 4.81 -3.64
N ASN A 161 12.40 5.40 -4.62
CA ASN A 161 11.04 5.89 -4.51
C ASN A 161 10.06 4.87 -5.07
N ILE A 162 8.97 4.64 -4.34
CA ILE A 162 7.83 3.85 -4.82
C ILE A 162 6.79 4.83 -5.37
N ALA A 163 6.42 4.62 -6.63
CA ALA A 163 5.29 5.29 -7.25
C ALA A 163 4.55 4.26 -8.09
N THR A 164 3.39 3.82 -7.61
CA THR A 164 2.55 2.85 -8.31
C THR A 164 1.09 3.28 -8.24
N SER A 165 0.22 2.60 -8.95
CA SER A 165 -1.22 2.83 -8.92
C SER A 165 -1.99 1.53 -8.79
N LEU A 166 -3.14 1.64 -8.14
CA LEU A 166 -4.09 0.56 -7.94
C LEU A 166 -5.44 1.00 -8.49
N THR A 167 -6.00 0.23 -9.40
CA THR A 167 -7.37 0.42 -9.90
C THR A 167 -8.32 -0.44 -9.08
N VAL A 168 -9.37 0.18 -8.57
CA VAL A 168 -10.49 -0.52 -7.91
C VAL A 168 -11.63 -0.61 -8.92
N GLU A 169 -11.91 -1.83 -9.38
CA GLU A 169 -13.04 -2.12 -10.26
C GLU A 169 -14.23 -2.56 -9.42
N VAL A 170 -15.39 -1.96 -9.65
CA VAL A 170 -16.65 -2.38 -9.03
C VAL A 170 -17.63 -2.75 -10.13
N SER A 171 -18.19 -3.95 -10.04
CA SER A 171 -19.25 -4.44 -10.93
C SER A 171 -20.52 -4.63 -10.12
N TYR A 172 -21.67 -4.39 -10.72
CA TYR A 172 -23.00 -4.55 -10.11
C TYR A 172 -24.04 -4.81 -11.20
N ASP A 173 -25.19 -5.38 -10.81
CA ASP A 173 -26.35 -5.66 -11.65
C ASP A 173 -27.47 -4.63 -11.43
#